data_dc6e9704c7d7182a8c51fba6316d147b
#
_entry.id   dc6e9704c7d7182a8c51fba6316d147b
#
_cell.length_a   1.000
_cell.length_b   1.000
_cell.length_c   1.000
_cell.angle_alpha   90.00
_cell.angle_beta   90.00
_cell.angle_gamma   90.00
#
_symmetry.space_group_name_H-M   'P 1'
#
loop_
_entity.id
_entity.type
_entity.pdbx_description
1 polymer ?
#
loop_
_entity_poly.entity_id
_entity_poly.type
_entity_poly.pdbx_seq_one_letter_code
_entity_poly.pdbx_strand_id
1 'polypeptide(L)'
;MDSARIAQKLRVQILEFSGELSRGLPKVVARLIREMIYGIQARQSVRLTEVSRALDEPIRIKKTVSRLSRQLANPRLVTWLTKGLLSVAAERIKETTLLILDLSDIQKKYAKKMEHLAAVWDGSEKEKGWGY
;
A
#
# COMPACT_ATOMS: atom_id res chain seq x y z
N MET A 1 11.84 -11.35 25.10
CA MET A 1 11.94 -11.24 23.63
C MET A 1 12.68 -9.96 23.31
N ASP A 2 13.72 -10.02 22.52
CA ASP A 2 14.57 -8.85 22.24
C ASP A 2 13.90 -7.96 21.16
N SER A 3 13.23 -6.90 21.59
CA SER A 3 12.50 -5.98 20.73
C SER A 3 13.40 -5.33 19.67
N ALA A 4 14.66 -5.08 19.99
CA ALA A 4 15.63 -4.51 19.04
C ALA A 4 15.94 -5.48 17.89
N ARG A 5 16.06 -6.77 18.19
CA ARG A 5 16.27 -7.83 17.19
C ARG A 5 15.07 -8.00 16.25
N ILE A 6 13.86 -7.91 16.80
CA ILE A 6 12.63 -7.97 16.00
C ILE A 6 12.53 -6.76 15.08
N ALA A 7 12.76 -5.56 15.59
CA ALA A 7 12.75 -4.33 14.80
C ALA A 7 13.77 -4.35 13.66
N GLN A 8 14.99 -4.85 13.94
CA GLN A 8 16.04 -5.02 12.93
C GLN A 8 15.61 -6.01 11.84
N LYS A 9 15.03 -7.15 12.21
CA LYS A 9 14.54 -8.16 11.26
C LYS A 9 13.46 -7.59 10.36
N LEU A 10 12.48 -6.88 10.93
CA LEU A 10 11.42 -6.22 10.16
C LEU A 10 11.97 -5.17 9.18
N ARG A 11 12.95 -4.37 9.63
CA ARG A 11 13.61 -3.39 8.76
C ARG A 11 14.27 -4.06 7.55
N VAL A 12 14.98 -5.16 7.76
CA VAL A 12 15.61 -5.93 6.67
C VAL A 12 14.55 -6.44 5.71
N GLN A 13 13.49 -7.06 6.21
CA GLN A 13 12.40 -7.58 5.37
C GLN A 13 11.72 -6.48 4.53
N ILE A 14 11.49 -5.30 5.11
CA ILE A 14 10.93 -4.16 4.37
C ILE A 14 11.88 -3.70 3.26
N LEU A 15 13.18 -3.64 3.54
CA LEU A 15 14.18 -3.25 2.55
C LEU A 15 14.28 -4.26 1.41
N GLU A 16 14.32 -5.54 1.71
CA GLU A 16 14.36 -6.61 0.71
C GLU A 16 13.10 -6.60 -0.17
N PHE A 17 11.92 -6.66 0.43
CA PHE A 17 10.65 -6.66 -0.30
C PHE A 17 10.47 -5.39 -1.15
N SER A 18 10.73 -4.21 -0.60
CA SER A 18 10.64 -2.97 -1.36
C SER A 18 11.67 -2.89 -2.50
N GLY A 19 12.84 -3.49 -2.30
CA GLY A 19 13.89 -3.61 -3.32
C GLY A 19 13.45 -4.51 -4.47
N GLU A 20 12.90 -5.70 -4.17
CA GLU A 20 12.35 -6.62 -5.17
C GLU A 20 11.21 -5.95 -5.97
N LEU A 21 10.26 -5.33 -5.27
CA LEU A 21 9.09 -4.68 -5.86
C LEU A 21 9.46 -3.49 -6.76
N SER A 22 10.55 -2.81 -6.46
CA SER A 22 11.03 -1.64 -7.20
C SER A 22 12.18 -1.90 -8.17
N ARG A 23 12.49 -3.17 -8.44
CA ARG A 23 13.60 -3.55 -9.33
C ARG A 23 13.44 -2.93 -10.70
N GLY A 24 14.46 -2.21 -11.17
CA GLY A 24 14.45 -1.52 -12.46
C GLY A 24 13.65 -0.21 -12.52
N LEU A 25 13.04 0.22 -11.42
CA LEU A 25 12.30 1.48 -11.37
C LEU A 25 13.22 2.68 -11.08
N PRO A 26 12.79 3.92 -11.45
CA PRO A 26 13.51 5.13 -11.10
C PRO A 26 13.73 5.26 -9.58
N LYS A 27 14.89 5.76 -9.16
CA LYS A 27 15.26 5.91 -7.73
C LYS A 27 14.20 6.62 -6.89
N VAL A 28 13.52 7.62 -7.46
CA VAL A 28 12.45 8.39 -6.79
C VAL A 28 11.25 7.49 -6.49
N VAL A 29 10.89 6.61 -7.43
CA VAL A 29 9.77 5.67 -7.26
C VAL A 29 10.14 4.56 -6.28
N ALA A 30 11.35 4.02 -6.37
CA ALA A 30 11.84 3.02 -5.41
C ALA A 30 11.86 3.58 -3.97
N ARG A 31 12.28 4.84 -3.82
CA ARG A 31 12.22 5.54 -2.53
C ARG A 31 10.78 5.66 -2.04
N LEU A 32 9.83 6.10 -2.88
CA LEU A 32 8.41 6.21 -2.54
C LEU A 32 7.86 4.87 -2.04
N ILE A 33 8.09 3.79 -2.78
CA ILE A 33 7.61 2.45 -2.44
C ILE A 33 8.11 2.05 -1.04
N ARG A 34 9.39 2.20 -0.78
CA ARG A 34 9.99 1.88 0.52
C ARG A 34 9.42 2.73 1.65
N GLU A 35 9.29 4.05 1.45
CA GLU A 35 8.76 4.99 2.43
C GLU A 35 7.29 4.70 2.76
N MET A 36 6.49 4.37 1.75
CA MET A 36 5.08 4.00 1.94
C MET A 36 4.95 2.68 2.70
N ILE A 37 5.67 1.63 2.31
CA ILE A 37 5.63 0.33 3.01
C ILE A 37 6.05 0.52 4.46
N TYR A 38 7.16 1.19 4.72
CA TYR A 38 7.64 1.45 6.08
C TYR A 38 6.63 2.26 6.91
N GLY A 39 6.14 3.38 6.36
CA GLY A 39 5.23 4.27 7.07
C GLY A 39 3.88 3.62 7.39
N ILE A 40 3.32 2.84 6.46
CA ILE A 40 2.07 2.09 6.67
C ILE A 40 2.28 1.04 7.76
N GLN A 41 3.36 0.28 7.73
CA GLN A 41 3.66 -0.73 8.74
C GLN A 41 3.89 -0.09 10.12
N ALA A 42 4.63 1.00 10.18
CA ALA A 42 4.96 1.67 11.45
C ALA A 42 3.76 2.34 12.12
N ARG A 43 2.78 2.82 11.33
CA ARG A 43 1.61 3.55 11.86
C ARG A 43 0.28 2.80 11.72
N GLN A 44 0.28 1.63 11.07
CA GLN A 44 -0.94 0.86 10.77
C GLN A 44 -2.01 1.75 10.10
N SER A 45 -1.57 2.64 9.21
CA SER A 45 -2.42 3.65 8.57
C SER A 45 -1.92 4.01 7.19
N VAL A 46 -2.84 4.14 6.23
CA VAL A 46 -2.55 4.61 4.86
C VAL A 46 -2.61 6.14 4.74
N ARG A 47 -2.95 6.86 5.80
CA ARG A 47 -3.01 8.32 5.78
C ARG A 47 -1.62 8.91 5.61
N LEU A 48 -1.43 9.75 4.59
CA LEU A 48 -0.12 10.35 4.29
C LEU A 48 0.45 11.17 5.45
N THR A 49 -0.38 11.76 6.29
CA THR A 49 0.06 12.46 7.50
C THR A 49 0.69 11.51 8.51
N GLU A 50 0.12 10.30 8.68
CA GLU A 50 0.67 9.30 9.59
C GLU A 50 1.95 8.68 9.01
N VAL A 51 1.95 8.36 7.72
CA VAL A 51 3.16 7.90 7.01
C VAL A 51 4.28 8.95 7.16
N SER A 52 3.98 10.23 6.94
CA SER A 52 4.96 11.32 7.08
C SER A 52 5.52 11.44 8.49
N ARG A 53 4.70 11.21 9.53
CA ARG A 53 5.17 11.17 10.91
C ARG A 53 6.09 9.98 11.18
N ALA A 54 5.84 8.84 10.56
CA ALA A 54 6.72 7.67 10.69
C ALA A 54 8.09 7.89 10.05
N LEU A 55 8.14 8.66 8.96
CA LEU A 55 9.38 8.95 8.24
C LEU A 55 10.31 9.89 9.02
N ASP A 56 9.75 10.71 9.91
CA ASP A 56 10.48 11.64 10.80
C ASP A 56 11.58 12.45 10.08
N GLU A 57 11.24 12.97 8.89
CA GLU A 57 12.17 13.79 8.11
C GLU A 57 12.40 15.15 8.77
N PRO A 58 13.63 15.73 8.72
CA PRO A 58 13.97 17.03 9.34
C PRO A 58 13.37 18.21 8.57
N ILE A 59 12.15 18.06 8.05
CA ILE A 59 11.38 19.08 7.34
C ILE A 59 9.93 19.12 7.85
N ARG A 60 9.22 20.18 7.56
CA ARG A 60 7.80 20.28 7.95
C ARG A 60 6.99 19.16 7.35
N ILE A 61 6.19 18.47 8.15
CA ILE A 61 5.31 17.33 7.76
C ILE A 61 4.51 17.64 6.49
N LYS A 62 3.98 18.89 6.36
CA LYS A 62 3.25 19.30 5.16
C LYS A 62 4.06 19.16 3.86
N LYS A 63 5.38 19.39 3.91
CA LYS A 63 6.25 19.22 2.74
C LYS A 63 6.41 17.74 2.37
N THR A 64 6.59 16.87 3.36
CA THR A 64 6.64 15.41 3.16
C THR A 64 5.32 14.89 2.59
N VAL A 65 4.18 15.27 3.17
CA VAL A 65 2.84 14.92 2.66
C VAL A 65 2.66 15.35 1.20
N SER A 66 3.01 16.62 0.88
CA SER A 66 2.89 17.14 -0.49
C SER A 66 3.81 16.41 -1.47
N ARG A 67 5.00 16.01 -1.04
CA ARG A 67 5.94 15.20 -1.84
C ARG A 67 5.36 13.81 -2.14
N LEU A 68 4.90 13.12 -1.11
CA LEU A 68 4.30 11.78 -1.24
C LEU A 68 3.05 11.82 -2.13
N SER A 69 2.13 12.76 -1.87
CA SER A 69 0.91 12.94 -2.68
C SER A 69 1.22 13.15 -4.16
N ARG A 70 2.18 14.02 -4.48
CA ARG A 70 2.58 14.29 -5.87
C ARG A 70 3.20 13.04 -6.54
N GLN A 71 3.97 12.27 -5.80
CA GLN A 71 4.55 11.03 -6.32
C GLN A 71 3.51 9.94 -6.52
N LEU A 72 2.51 9.83 -5.63
CA LEU A 72 1.38 8.91 -5.77
C LEU A 72 0.48 9.23 -6.97
N ALA A 73 0.42 10.50 -7.37
CA ALA A 73 -0.32 10.93 -8.56
C ALA A 73 0.33 10.51 -9.90
N ASN A 74 1.47 9.82 -9.88
CA ASN A 74 2.12 9.34 -11.09
C ASN A 74 1.26 8.24 -11.76
N PRO A 75 0.74 8.45 -12.99
CA PRO A 75 -0.15 7.49 -13.65
C PRO A 75 0.48 6.13 -13.95
N ARG A 76 1.82 6.06 -14.02
CA ARG A 76 2.55 4.81 -14.26
C ARG A 76 2.74 3.98 -12.99
N LEU A 77 2.50 4.54 -11.82
CA LEU A 77 2.81 3.89 -10.55
C LEU A 77 2.04 2.57 -10.38
N VAL A 78 0.75 2.56 -10.70
CA VAL A 78 -0.10 1.36 -10.63
C VAL A 78 0.47 0.24 -11.51
N THR A 79 0.78 0.55 -12.76
CA THR A 79 1.35 -0.42 -13.72
C THR A 79 2.69 -0.99 -13.21
N TRP A 80 3.56 -0.14 -12.69
CA TRP A 80 4.84 -0.58 -12.14
C TRP A 80 4.68 -1.47 -10.92
N LEU A 81 3.81 -1.09 -9.97
CA LEU A 81 3.54 -1.88 -8.78
C LEU A 81 2.90 -3.23 -9.13
N THR A 82 1.93 -3.25 -10.05
CA THR A 82 1.30 -4.49 -10.49
C THR A 82 2.32 -5.45 -11.13
N LYS A 83 3.17 -4.94 -12.02
CA LYS A 83 4.24 -5.76 -12.63
C LYS A 83 5.22 -6.29 -11.58
N GLY A 84 5.66 -5.45 -10.65
CA GLY A 84 6.56 -5.85 -9.58
C GLY A 84 5.94 -6.92 -8.68
N LEU A 85 4.68 -6.75 -8.26
CA LEU A 85 3.95 -7.73 -7.45
C LEU A 85 3.77 -9.06 -8.17
N LEU A 86 3.38 -9.04 -9.45
CA LEU A 86 3.25 -10.25 -10.24
C LEU A 86 4.59 -10.98 -10.40
N SER A 87 5.70 -10.24 -10.59
CA SER A 87 7.03 -10.84 -10.66
C SER A 87 7.42 -11.54 -9.35
N VAL A 88 7.22 -10.85 -8.21
CA VAL A 88 7.50 -11.42 -6.88
C VAL A 88 6.57 -12.61 -6.56
N ALA A 89 5.30 -12.55 -6.98
CA ALA A 89 4.35 -13.63 -6.79
C ALA A 89 4.70 -14.85 -7.67
N ALA A 90 5.08 -14.65 -8.94
CA ALA A 90 5.40 -15.70 -9.86
C ALA A 90 6.54 -16.62 -9.36
N GLU A 91 7.53 -16.06 -8.67
CA GLU A 91 8.63 -16.83 -8.07
C GLU A 91 8.15 -17.76 -6.93
N ARG A 92 6.98 -17.49 -6.36
CA ARG A 92 6.39 -18.23 -5.21
C ARG A 92 5.25 -19.16 -5.60
N ILE A 93 4.68 -19.00 -6.81
CA ILE A 93 3.59 -19.85 -7.33
C ILE A 93 4.19 -21.18 -7.83
N LYS A 94 3.59 -22.26 -7.38
CA LYS A 94 3.89 -23.65 -7.79
C LYS A 94 2.64 -24.29 -8.37
N GLU A 95 2.76 -25.42 -9.05
CA GLU A 95 1.61 -26.18 -9.57
C GLU A 95 0.58 -26.55 -8.49
N THR A 96 1.04 -26.70 -7.25
CA THR A 96 0.20 -27.02 -6.10
C THR A 96 -0.36 -25.78 -5.38
N THR A 97 -0.08 -24.56 -5.87
CA THR A 97 -0.56 -23.34 -5.22
C THR A 97 -2.06 -23.19 -5.43
N LEU A 98 -2.82 -23.09 -4.34
CA LEU A 98 -4.25 -22.85 -4.38
C LEU A 98 -4.51 -21.37 -4.65
N LEU A 99 -5.27 -21.07 -5.72
CA LEU A 99 -5.78 -19.72 -5.99
C LEU A 99 -7.17 -19.57 -5.36
N ILE A 100 -7.27 -18.70 -4.38
CA ILE A 100 -8.55 -18.33 -3.76
C ILE A 100 -8.96 -16.98 -4.30
N LEU A 101 -10.13 -16.90 -4.95
CA LEU A 101 -10.74 -15.68 -5.43
C LEU A 101 -11.96 -15.37 -4.56
N ASP A 102 -11.88 -14.30 -3.80
CA ASP A 102 -12.99 -13.77 -3.01
C ASP A 102 -13.30 -12.36 -3.50
N LEU A 103 -14.54 -12.17 -3.97
CA LEU A 103 -15.01 -10.88 -4.45
C LEU A 103 -15.69 -10.15 -3.29
N SER A 104 -15.12 -9.02 -2.89
CA SER A 104 -15.68 -8.18 -1.84
C SER A 104 -15.90 -6.75 -2.34
N ASP A 105 -16.96 -6.13 -1.86
CA ASP A 105 -17.25 -4.73 -2.13
C ASP A 105 -16.58 -3.81 -1.11
N ILE A 106 -16.16 -2.62 -1.56
CA ILE A 106 -15.69 -1.58 -0.68
C ILE A 106 -16.82 -0.62 -0.39
N GLN A 107 -17.41 -0.71 0.79
CA GLN A 107 -18.49 0.17 1.19
C GLN A 107 -17.99 1.59 1.50
N LYS A 108 -18.71 2.59 1.00
CA LYS A 108 -18.46 4.03 1.20
C LYS A 108 -19.67 4.71 1.82
N LYS A 109 -19.84 4.60 3.13
CA LYS A 109 -21.01 5.05 3.89
C LYS A 109 -21.46 6.50 3.60
N TYR A 110 -20.55 7.39 3.21
CA TYR A 110 -20.84 8.81 2.98
C TYR A 110 -20.62 9.27 1.54
N ALA A 111 -20.28 8.37 0.62
CA ALA A 111 -20.09 8.73 -0.78
C ALA A 111 -21.44 8.95 -1.47
N LYS A 112 -21.66 10.14 -2.01
CA LYS A 112 -22.87 10.49 -2.77
C LYS A 112 -22.62 10.58 -4.27
N LYS A 113 -21.39 10.87 -4.68
CA LYS A 113 -20.96 11.00 -6.07
C LYS A 113 -19.53 10.51 -6.19
N MET A 114 -19.32 9.37 -6.77
CA MET A 114 -18.02 8.82 -7.15
C MET A 114 -18.18 8.08 -8.46
N GLU A 115 -17.10 8.04 -9.24
CA GLU A 115 -17.02 7.19 -10.41
C GLU A 115 -17.18 5.72 -9.97
N HIS A 116 -17.95 4.93 -10.71
CA HIS A 116 -18.26 3.53 -10.42
C HIS A 116 -19.00 3.25 -9.09
N LEU A 117 -19.62 4.26 -8.48
CA LEU A 117 -20.42 4.04 -7.28
C LEU A 117 -21.69 3.24 -7.62
N ALA A 118 -21.87 2.10 -6.98
CA ALA A 118 -23.03 1.23 -7.14
C ALA A 118 -23.68 0.89 -5.80
N ALA A 119 -24.91 0.41 -5.82
CA ALA A 119 -25.55 -0.15 -4.63
C ALA A 119 -24.94 -1.52 -4.33
N VAL A 120 -24.43 -1.69 -3.13
CA VAL A 120 -23.82 -2.93 -2.65
C VAL A 120 -24.53 -3.43 -1.39
N TRP A 121 -24.48 -4.75 -1.17
CA TRP A 121 -25.03 -5.37 0.03
C TRP A 121 -23.94 -5.54 1.08
N ASP A 122 -24.08 -4.89 2.22
CA ASP A 122 -23.21 -5.12 3.36
C ASP A 122 -23.68 -6.33 4.15
N GLY A 123 -22.98 -7.45 3.98
CA GLY A 123 -23.29 -8.69 4.68
C GLY A 123 -23.03 -8.62 6.19
N SER A 124 -22.20 -7.72 6.66
CA SER A 124 -21.89 -7.54 8.08
C SER A 124 -22.94 -6.72 8.80
N GLU A 125 -23.42 -5.65 8.20
CA GLU A 125 -24.48 -4.78 8.73
C GLU A 125 -25.89 -5.19 8.27
N LYS A 126 -25.99 -6.14 7.31
CA LYS A 126 -27.25 -6.60 6.68
C LYS A 126 -28.07 -5.46 6.05
N GLU A 127 -27.41 -4.45 5.55
CA GLU A 127 -28.01 -3.26 4.95
C GLU A 127 -27.53 -3.04 3.52
N LYS A 128 -28.33 -2.30 2.73
CA LYS A 128 -27.88 -1.82 1.42
C LYS A 128 -27.05 -0.55 1.61
N GLY A 129 -25.86 -0.55 1.05
CA GLY A 129 -24.95 0.59 1.05
C GLY A 129 -24.54 1.01 -0.35
N TRP A 130 -23.64 1.99 -0.44
CA TRP A 130 -22.98 2.41 -1.66
C TRP A 130 -21.52 2.00 -1.62
N GLY A 131 -21.03 1.39 -2.70
CA GLY A 131 -19.65 0.91 -2.80
C GLY A 131 -19.17 0.80 -4.24
N TYR A 132 -17.98 0.24 -4.44
CA TYR A 132 -17.39 -0.11 -5.73
C TYR A 132 -16.47 -1.32 -5.58
#